data_36ae0ed6060b6312afc2e22981ff5e88
#
_entry.id   36ae0ed6060b6312afc2e22981ff5e88
#
_cell.length_a   1.000
_cell.length_b   1.000
_cell.length_c   1.000
_cell.angle_alpha   90.00
_cell.angle_beta   90.00
_cell.angle_gamma   90.00
#
_symmetry.space_group_name_H-M   'P 1'
#
loop_
_entity.id
_entity.type
_entity.pdbx_description
1 polymer ?
#
loop_
_entity_poly.entity_id
_entity_poly.type
_entity_poly.pdbx_seq_one_letter_code
_entity_poly.pdbx_strand_id
1 'polypeptide(L)'
;YKNEKAKFNAIVQSVKESHEKGQPVLIGTVSIEKSEKLSNILKKEGIKHEVLNAKYHEKEAEIIAQAGKFGAVTIATNMAGRGTDIMLGGNSEYLAKQEMRKNKISNELIEEANTFYETDNKEILNAREMFKKLEKKYDEEIKEEKEKVIKAGGLKIIGTERHESRRIDNQLRGRSGRQGDPGESKFYIGLDDDLMKIFGGDIITKVYNAVGMDENMPIEMKVLSKQVENAQKKI
;
A
#
# COMPACT_ATOMS: atom_id res chain seq x y z
N TYR A 1 -15.32 8.83 -11.57
CA TYR A 1 -16.40 7.85 -11.79
C TYR A 1 -17.70 8.34 -11.18
N LYS A 2 -18.83 7.91 -11.74
CA LYS A 2 -20.16 8.35 -11.30
C LYS A 2 -20.48 7.94 -9.87
N ASN A 3 -20.10 6.73 -9.47
CA ASN A 3 -20.42 6.15 -8.17
C ASN A 3 -19.33 5.17 -7.70
N GLU A 4 -19.46 4.70 -6.46
CA GLU A 4 -18.53 3.76 -5.84
C GLU A 4 -18.44 2.44 -6.61
N LYS A 5 -19.56 1.92 -7.12
CA LYS A 5 -19.58 0.66 -7.89
C LYS A 5 -18.72 0.76 -9.15
N ALA A 6 -18.88 1.82 -9.94
CA ALA A 6 -18.08 2.05 -11.14
C ALA A 6 -16.61 2.25 -10.81
N LYS A 7 -16.32 3.00 -9.75
CA LYS A 7 -14.98 3.21 -9.24
C LYS A 7 -14.31 1.89 -8.82
N PHE A 8 -14.98 1.06 -8.04
CA PHE A 8 -14.44 -0.23 -7.59
C PHE A 8 -14.24 -1.20 -8.74
N ASN A 9 -15.12 -1.21 -9.74
CA ASN A 9 -14.92 -2.00 -10.97
C ASN A 9 -13.61 -1.59 -11.68
N ALA A 10 -13.34 -0.30 -11.78
CA ALA A 10 -12.11 0.22 -12.38
C ALA A 10 -10.87 -0.13 -11.55
N ILE A 11 -10.96 -0.05 -10.22
CA ILE A 11 -9.88 -0.44 -9.31
C ILE A 11 -9.56 -1.93 -9.46
N VAL A 12 -10.56 -2.79 -9.46
CA VAL A 12 -10.40 -4.24 -9.61
C VAL A 12 -9.75 -4.58 -10.95
N GLN A 13 -10.14 -3.91 -12.03
CA GLN A 13 -9.52 -4.11 -13.34
C GLN A 13 -8.04 -3.70 -13.32
N SER A 14 -7.71 -2.57 -12.71
CA SER A 14 -6.33 -2.12 -12.55
C SER A 14 -5.49 -3.08 -11.70
N VAL A 15 -6.07 -3.63 -10.64
CA VAL A 15 -5.41 -4.64 -9.79
C VAL A 15 -5.13 -5.92 -10.57
N LYS A 16 -6.10 -6.40 -11.37
CA LYS A 16 -5.91 -7.57 -12.23
C LYS A 16 -4.74 -7.38 -13.20
N GLU A 17 -4.71 -6.26 -13.89
CA GLU A 17 -3.63 -5.94 -14.85
C GLU A 17 -2.26 -5.91 -14.19
N SER A 18 -2.14 -5.28 -13.03
CA SER A 18 -0.90 -5.23 -12.28
C SER A 18 -0.48 -6.60 -11.73
N HIS A 19 -1.43 -7.36 -11.19
CA HIS A 19 -1.20 -8.69 -10.65
C HIS A 19 -0.71 -9.67 -11.75
N GLU A 20 -1.30 -9.63 -12.93
CA GLU A 20 -0.92 -10.47 -14.07
C GLU A 20 0.52 -10.22 -14.52
N LYS A 21 0.98 -8.98 -14.51
CA LYS A 21 2.38 -8.66 -14.85
C LYS A 21 3.34 -8.73 -13.66
N GLY A 22 2.85 -9.08 -12.48
CA GLY A 22 3.66 -9.24 -11.28
C GLY A 22 3.96 -7.95 -10.52
N GLN A 23 3.32 -6.84 -10.87
CA GLN A 23 3.47 -5.59 -10.15
C GLN A 23 2.74 -5.63 -8.80
N PRO A 24 3.43 -5.42 -7.66
CA PRO A 24 2.76 -5.35 -6.37
C PRO A 24 1.88 -4.11 -6.27
N VAL A 25 0.70 -4.28 -5.64
CA VAL A 25 -0.29 -3.21 -5.48
C VAL A 25 -0.62 -3.04 -4.00
N LEU A 26 -0.55 -1.81 -3.52
CA LEU A 26 -1.07 -1.40 -2.23
C LEU A 26 -2.30 -0.51 -2.44
N ILE A 27 -3.44 -0.95 -1.93
CA ILE A 27 -4.69 -0.22 -2.04
C ILE A 27 -4.98 0.45 -0.70
N GLY A 28 -4.98 1.79 -0.71
CA GLY A 28 -5.32 2.59 0.47
C GLY A 28 -6.82 2.92 0.49
N THR A 29 -7.49 2.56 1.58
CA THR A 29 -8.90 2.89 1.82
C THR A 29 -9.04 3.85 3.00
N VAL A 30 -10.16 4.55 3.07
CA VAL A 30 -10.43 5.52 4.15
C VAL A 30 -11.11 4.91 5.36
N SER A 31 -11.64 3.69 5.26
CA SER A 31 -12.34 3.01 6.36
C SER A 31 -12.21 1.50 6.27
N ILE A 32 -12.40 0.84 7.41
CA ILE A 32 -12.43 -0.63 7.52
C ILE A 32 -13.58 -1.19 6.67
N GLU A 33 -14.73 -0.55 6.68
CA GLU A 33 -15.89 -0.96 5.89
C GLU A 33 -15.58 -1.00 4.38
N LYS A 34 -14.94 0.02 3.85
CA LYS A 34 -14.53 0.07 2.43
C LYS A 34 -13.46 -0.96 2.11
N SER A 35 -12.53 -1.21 3.04
CA SER A 35 -11.56 -2.30 2.91
C SER A 35 -12.24 -3.66 2.79
N GLU A 36 -13.23 -3.92 3.63
CA GLU A 36 -13.99 -5.19 3.61
C GLU A 36 -14.80 -5.35 2.32
N LYS A 37 -15.48 -4.30 1.86
CA LYS A 37 -16.19 -4.30 0.57
C LYS A 37 -15.27 -4.65 -0.59
N LEU A 38 -14.15 -3.98 -0.68
CA LEU A 38 -13.18 -4.20 -1.75
C LEU A 38 -12.56 -5.60 -1.66
N SER A 39 -12.25 -6.07 -0.45
CA SER A 39 -11.75 -7.42 -0.21
C SER A 39 -12.74 -8.48 -0.71
N ASN A 40 -14.03 -8.31 -0.44
CA ASN A 40 -15.05 -9.23 -0.91
C ASN A 40 -15.15 -9.27 -2.45
N ILE A 41 -15.01 -8.12 -3.09
CA ILE A 41 -14.99 -8.05 -4.56
C ILE A 41 -13.77 -8.77 -5.13
N LEU A 42 -12.58 -8.54 -4.55
CA LEU A 42 -11.35 -9.21 -4.98
C LEU A 42 -11.42 -10.73 -4.79
N LYS A 43 -12.03 -11.20 -3.71
CA LYS A 43 -12.27 -12.63 -3.46
C LYS A 43 -13.17 -13.25 -4.54
N LYS A 44 -14.26 -12.58 -4.89
CA LYS A 44 -15.18 -13.03 -5.96
C LYS A 44 -14.48 -13.10 -7.31
N GLU A 45 -13.54 -12.20 -7.55
CA GLU A 45 -12.75 -12.16 -8.79
C GLU A 45 -11.55 -13.13 -8.78
N GLY A 46 -11.39 -13.89 -7.70
CA GLY A 46 -10.30 -14.87 -7.58
C GLY A 46 -8.91 -14.26 -7.37
N ILE A 47 -8.82 -13.01 -6.93
CA ILE A 47 -7.56 -12.32 -6.68
C ILE A 47 -7.14 -12.54 -5.23
N LYS A 48 -6.05 -13.28 -5.04
CA LYS A 48 -5.45 -13.47 -3.72
C LYS A 48 -4.88 -12.15 -3.21
N HIS A 49 -5.22 -11.77 -1.98
CA HIS A 49 -4.78 -10.53 -1.36
C HIS A 49 -4.70 -10.65 0.16
N GLU A 50 -4.02 -9.70 0.78
CA GLU A 50 -3.97 -9.52 2.22
C GLU A 50 -4.68 -8.22 2.61
N VAL A 51 -5.32 -8.23 3.78
CA VAL A 51 -5.95 -7.03 4.35
C VAL A 51 -5.20 -6.65 5.62
N LEU A 52 -4.66 -5.44 5.62
CA LEU A 52 -3.96 -4.87 6.75
C LEU A 52 -4.98 -4.30 7.74
N ASN A 53 -5.05 -4.91 8.94
CA ASN A 53 -5.94 -4.47 10.00
C ASN A 53 -5.12 -4.07 11.23
N ALA A 54 -5.28 -2.82 11.68
CA ALA A 54 -4.58 -2.23 12.81
C ALA A 54 -4.80 -2.95 14.16
N LYS A 55 -5.73 -3.89 14.24
CA LYS A 55 -5.98 -4.67 15.46
C LYS A 55 -4.89 -5.69 15.79
N TYR A 56 -4.09 -6.11 14.82
CA TYR A 56 -3.10 -7.16 14.99
C TYR A 56 -1.72 -6.68 14.53
N HIS A 57 -0.96 -6.04 15.41
CA HIS A 57 0.35 -5.45 15.09
C HIS A 57 1.38 -6.43 14.55
N GLU A 58 1.43 -7.65 15.09
CA GLU A 58 2.39 -8.67 14.63
C GLU A 58 2.09 -9.11 13.19
N LYS A 59 0.83 -9.36 12.89
CA LYS A 59 0.38 -9.73 11.55
C LYS A 59 0.53 -8.57 10.57
N GLU A 60 0.34 -7.35 11.03
CA GLU A 60 0.56 -6.13 10.26
C GLU A 60 2.01 -6.03 9.75
N ALA A 61 2.99 -6.24 10.61
CA ALA A 61 4.40 -6.24 10.23
C ALA A 61 4.73 -7.31 9.21
N GLU A 62 4.17 -8.51 9.34
CA GLU A 62 4.32 -9.59 8.37
C GLU A 62 3.74 -9.24 7.00
N ILE A 63 2.54 -8.69 6.97
CA ILE A 63 1.87 -8.27 5.73
C ILE A 63 2.69 -7.18 5.02
N ILE A 64 3.16 -6.17 5.74
CA ILE A 64 3.98 -5.09 5.17
C ILE A 64 5.30 -5.62 4.64
N ALA A 65 5.95 -6.53 5.35
CA ALA A 65 7.18 -7.16 4.89
C ALA A 65 7.03 -7.88 3.55
N GLN A 66 5.84 -8.35 3.24
CA GLN A 66 5.53 -9.08 2.01
C GLN A 66 4.80 -8.24 0.94
N ALA A 67 4.40 -7.01 1.27
CA ALA A 67 3.61 -6.17 0.36
C ALA A 67 4.34 -5.75 -0.91
N GLY A 68 5.67 -5.75 -0.92
CA GLY A 68 6.50 -5.45 -2.08
C GLY A 68 6.90 -6.65 -2.93
N LYS A 69 6.42 -7.84 -2.62
CA LYS A 69 6.71 -9.05 -3.40
C LYS A 69 6.03 -9.07 -4.75
N PHE A 70 6.58 -9.86 -5.66
CA PHE A 70 6.04 -10.05 -7.01
C PHE A 70 4.57 -10.47 -6.97
N GLY A 71 3.71 -9.67 -7.60
CA GLY A 71 2.28 -9.95 -7.69
C GLY A 71 1.49 -9.80 -6.40
N ALA A 72 2.06 -9.28 -5.33
CA ALA A 72 1.35 -9.07 -4.06
C ALA A 72 0.24 -8.03 -4.20
N VAL A 73 -0.90 -8.29 -3.58
CA VAL A 73 -2.02 -7.35 -3.50
C VAL A 73 -2.37 -7.15 -2.02
N THR A 74 -2.31 -5.92 -1.55
CA THR A 74 -2.54 -5.57 -0.14
C THR A 74 -3.55 -4.44 -0.06
N ILE A 75 -4.55 -4.60 0.80
CA ILE A 75 -5.50 -3.53 1.14
C ILE A 75 -5.16 -3.02 2.54
N ALA A 76 -5.03 -1.71 2.69
CA ALA A 76 -4.75 -1.08 3.97
C ALA A 76 -5.61 0.16 4.18
N THR A 77 -6.09 0.37 5.41
CA THR A 77 -6.62 1.67 5.79
C THR A 77 -5.47 2.68 5.89
N ASN A 78 -5.76 3.97 5.75
CA ASN A 78 -4.77 5.05 5.77
C ASN A 78 -3.90 5.10 7.03
N MET A 79 -4.37 4.54 8.16
CA MET A 79 -3.64 4.51 9.43
C MET A 79 -2.80 3.25 9.64
N ALA A 80 -3.02 2.21 8.84
CA ALA A 80 -2.33 0.93 8.99
C ALA A 80 -0.93 0.96 8.35
N GLY A 81 0.04 0.32 8.99
CA GLY A 81 1.41 0.19 8.47
C GLY A 81 2.22 1.49 8.44
N ARG A 82 1.83 2.48 9.22
CA ARG A 82 2.55 3.74 9.35
C ARG A 82 3.97 3.55 9.87
N GLY A 83 4.93 4.27 9.28
CA GLY A 83 6.32 4.26 9.71
C GLY A 83 7.13 3.04 9.25
N THR A 84 6.53 2.11 8.51
CA THR A 84 7.24 0.96 7.95
C THR A 84 7.32 1.07 6.44
N ASP A 85 8.53 1.00 5.90
CA ASP A 85 8.76 1.02 4.46
C ASP A 85 8.41 -0.32 3.81
N ILE A 86 7.80 -0.26 2.63
CA ILE A 86 7.56 -1.43 1.80
C ILE A 86 8.77 -1.59 0.87
N MET A 87 9.49 -2.69 1.04
CA MET A 87 10.67 -3.01 0.27
C MET A 87 10.31 -3.88 -0.93
N LEU A 88 10.77 -3.49 -2.12
CA LEU A 88 10.52 -4.26 -3.34
C LEU A 88 11.21 -5.64 -3.26
N GLY A 89 10.47 -6.68 -3.58
CA GLY A 89 10.93 -8.07 -3.49
C GLY A 89 10.80 -8.70 -2.11
N GLY A 90 10.56 -7.92 -1.08
CA GLY A 90 10.44 -8.35 0.32
C GLY A 90 11.38 -7.60 1.25
N ASN A 91 11.24 -7.82 2.56
CA ASN A 91 12.03 -7.17 3.59
C ASN A 91 13.00 -8.16 4.26
N SER A 92 14.27 -8.10 3.88
CA SER A 92 15.32 -8.98 4.41
C SER A 92 15.57 -8.78 5.91
N GLU A 93 15.50 -7.55 6.39
CA GLU A 93 15.63 -7.23 7.82
C GLU A 93 14.56 -7.93 8.66
N TYR A 94 13.31 -7.84 8.23
CA TYR A 94 12.18 -8.52 8.89
C TYR A 94 12.37 -10.04 8.91
N LEU A 95 12.74 -10.63 7.77
CA LEU A 95 12.97 -12.07 7.65
C LEU A 95 14.12 -12.54 8.53
N ALA A 96 15.21 -11.78 8.60
CA ALA A 96 16.34 -12.08 9.46
C ALA A 96 15.94 -12.06 10.95
N LYS A 97 15.22 -11.04 11.38
CA LYS A 97 14.71 -10.95 12.76
C LYS A 97 13.73 -12.08 13.09
N GLN A 98 12.88 -12.45 12.14
CA GLN A 98 11.94 -13.56 12.32
C GLN A 98 12.65 -14.89 12.50
N GLU A 99 13.72 -15.15 11.73
CA GLU A 99 14.54 -16.37 11.88
C GLU A 99 15.27 -16.38 13.23
N MET A 100 15.78 -15.23 13.69
CA MET A 100 16.38 -15.11 15.02
C MET A 100 15.36 -15.46 16.13
N ARG A 101 14.10 -15.02 16.00
CA ARG A 101 13.04 -15.41 16.96
C ARG A 101 12.76 -16.91 16.93
N LYS A 102 12.76 -17.54 15.77
CA LYS A 102 12.61 -19.00 15.64
C LYS A 102 13.77 -19.76 16.31
N ASN A 103 14.96 -19.20 16.28
CA ASN A 103 16.13 -19.72 16.96
C ASN A 103 16.18 -19.37 18.46
N LYS A 104 15.07 -18.87 19.01
CA LYS A 104 14.91 -18.53 20.44
C LYS A 104 15.82 -17.43 20.96
N ILE A 105 16.28 -16.52 20.07
CA ILE A 105 16.96 -15.30 20.48
C ILE A 105 15.96 -14.37 21.12
N SER A 106 16.32 -13.76 22.27
CA SER A 106 15.43 -12.83 22.97
C SER A 106 15.13 -11.56 22.13
N ASN A 107 13.96 -10.97 22.33
CA ASN A 107 13.59 -9.74 21.64
C ASN A 107 14.57 -8.60 21.95
N GLU A 108 15.08 -8.50 23.18
CA GLU A 108 16.06 -7.50 23.56
C GLU A 108 17.36 -7.63 22.74
N LEU A 109 17.86 -8.85 22.56
CA LEU A 109 19.04 -9.11 21.72
C LEU A 109 18.79 -8.84 20.26
N ILE A 110 17.59 -9.13 19.75
CA ILE A 110 17.23 -8.83 18.36
C ILE A 110 17.22 -7.32 18.11
N GLU A 111 16.66 -6.52 19.03
CA GLU A 111 16.70 -5.06 18.94
C GLU A 111 18.14 -4.54 19.01
N GLU A 112 18.97 -5.06 19.91
CA GLU A 112 20.38 -4.71 20.03
C GLU A 112 21.22 -5.13 18.81
N ALA A 113 20.81 -6.18 18.10
CA ALA A 113 21.50 -6.62 16.88
C ALA A 113 21.48 -5.59 15.75
N ASN A 114 20.54 -4.66 15.77
CA ASN A 114 20.40 -3.60 14.77
C ASN A 114 20.96 -2.25 15.25
N THR A 115 21.70 -2.22 16.35
CA THR A 115 22.34 -1.01 16.88
C THR A 115 23.81 -0.92 16.49
N PHE A 116 24.36 0.29 16.50
CA PHE A 116 25.74 0.59 16.06
C PHE A 116 26.63 1.14 17.18
N TYR A 117 26.15 1.22 18.41
CA TYR A 117 26.97 1.69 19.52
C TYR A 117 28.07 0.68 19.89
N GLU A 118 29.18 1.17 20.41
CA GLU A 118 30.26 0.31 20.87
C GLU A 118 29.85 -0.46 22.13
N THR A 119 30.13 -1.75 22.13
CA THR A 119 29.84 -2.64 23.24
C THR A 119 30.87 -3.77 23.33
N ASP A 120 31.18 -4.21 24.53
CA ASP A 120 31.99 -5.42 24.80
C ASP A 120 31.15 -6.62 25.13
N ASN A 121 29.82 -6.47 25.12
CA ASN A 121 28.91 -7.57 25.44
C ASN A 121 28.92 -8.61 24.31
N LYS A 122 29.43 -9.79 24.63
CA LYS A 122 29.56 -10.91 23.67
C LYS A 122 28.24 -11.37 23.09
N GLU A 123 27.18 -11.37 23.88
CA GLU A 123 25.84 -11.75 23.40
C GLU A 123 25.32 -10.79 22.34
N ILE A 124 25.51 -9.49 22.54
CA ILE A 124 25.13 -8.45 21.57
C ILE A 124 25.99 -8.57 20.32
N LEU A 125 27.30 -8.77 20.44
CA LEU A 125 28.19 -8.94 19.29
C LEU A 125 27.85 -10.19 18.47
N ASN A 126 27.53 -11.28 19.12
CA ASN A 126 27.08 -12.52 18.46
C ASN A 126 25.72 -12.32 17.76
N ALA A 127 24.80 -11.62 18.41
CA ALA A 127 23.50 -11.30 17.80
C ALA A 127 23.65 -10.41 16.56
N ARG A 128 24.53 -9.41 16.60
CA ARG A 128 24.87 -8.56 15.43
C ARG A 128 25.45 -9.35 14.28
N GLU A 129 26.37 -10.25 14.57
CA GLU A 129 26.99 -11.13 13.54
C GLU A 129 25.95 -12.04 12.92
N MET A 130 25.11 -12.68 13.72
CA MET A 130 24.04 -13.54 13.26
C MET A 130 23.03 -12.76 12.39
N PHE A 131 22.63 -11.58 12.83
CA PHE A 131 21.73 -10.70 12.07
C PHE A 131 22.30 -10.33 10.70
N LYS A 132 23.58 -9.93 10.64
CA LYS A 132 24.23 -9.59 9.36
C LYS A 132 24.28 -10.76 8.39
N LYS A 133 24.59 -11.96 8.89
CA LYS A 133 24.61 -13.17 8.06
C LYS A 133 23.23 -13.51 7.51
N LEU A 134 22.20 -13.43 8.34
CA LEU A 134 20.83 -13.71 7.94
C LEU A 134 20.30 -12.65 6.98
N GLU A 135 20.54 -11.38 7.25
CA GLU A 135 20.13 -10.29 6.36
C GLU A 135 20.77 -10.45 4.97
N LYS A 136 22.06 -10.74 4.91
CA LYS A 136 22.77 -11.01 3.65
C LYS A 136 22.19 -12.20 2.92
N LYS A 137 21.89 -13.28 3.62
CA LYS A 137 21.26 -14.49 3.05
C LYS A 137 19.91 -14.14 2.40
N TYR A 138 19.07 -13.41 3.11
CA TYR A 138 17.75 -13.00 2.59
C TYR A 138 17.86 -11.95 1.49
N ASP A 139 18.80 -11.04 1.53
CA ASP A 139 19.08 -10.09 0.44
C ASP A 139 19.42 -10.83 -0.86
N GLU A 140 20.22 -11.88 -0.78
CA GLU A 140 20.56 -12.70 -1.94
C GLU A 140 19.36 -13.49 -2.47
N GLU A 141 18.54 -14.06 -1.59
CA GLU A 141 17.33 -14.81 -1.97
C GLU A 141 16.27 -13.91 -2.65
N ILE A 142 16.07 -12.68 -2.19
CA ILE A 142 15.07 -11.77 -2.74
C ILE A 142 15.58 -10.94 -3.92
N LYS A 143 16.86 -10.94 -4.20
CA LYS A 143 17.47 -10.11 -5.25
C LYS A 143 16.83 -10.33 -6.63
N GLU A 144 16.64 -11.56 -7.01
CA GLU A 144 16.02 -11.92 -8.29
C GLU A 144 14.56 -11.46 -8.36
N GLU A 145 13.80 -11.68 -7.29
CA GLU A 145 12.41 -11.23 -7.17
C GLU A 145 12.32 -9.70 -7.22
N LYS A 146 13.21 -8.99 -6.53
CA LYS A 146 13.30 -7.54 -6.57
C LYS A 146 13.51 -7.02 -7.99
N GLU A 147 14.39 -7.63 -8.76
CA GLU A 147 14.62 -7.27 -10.17
C GLU A 147 13.36 -7.45 -11.01
N LYS A 148 12.61 -8.54 -10.80
CA LYS A 148 11.33 -8.78 -11.47
C LYS A 148 10.29 -7.73 -11.13
N VAL A 149 10.19 -7.34 -9.86
CA VAL A 149 9.28 -6.29 -9.39
C VAL A 149 9.64 -4.92 -9.99
N ILE A 150 10.91 -4.59 -10.06
CA ILE A 150 11.40 -3.36 -10.69
C ILE A 150 11.01 -3.32 -12.18
N LYS A 151 11.20 -4.42 -12.90
CA LYS A 151 10.80 -4.54 -14.32
C LYS A 151 9.29 -4.42 -14.52
N ALA A 152 8.50 -4.88 -13.55
CA ALA A 152 7.04 -4.75 -13.58
C ALA A 152 6.53 -3.33 -13.26
N GLY A 153 7.42 -2.42 -12.87
CA GLY A 153 7.09 -1.01 -12.59
C GLY A 153 7.16 -0.61 -11.12
N GLY A 154 7.64 -1.49 -10.24
CA GLY A 154 7.72 -1.25 -8.80
C GLY A 154 6.36 -1.27 -8.10
N LEU A 155 6.28 -0.68 -6.92
CA LEU A 155 5.05 -0.67 -6.14
C LEU A 155 4.02 0.31 -6.73
N LYS A 156 2.82 -0.18 -7.01
CA LYS A 156 1.67 0.63 -7.41
C LYS A 156 0.81 0.95 -6.20
N ILE A 157 0.58 2.23 -5.97
CA ILE A 157 -0.34 2.73 -4.95
C ILE A 157 -1.67 3.08 -5.61
N ILE A 158 -2.75 2.52 -5.07
CA ILE A 158 -4.11 2.88 -5.45
C ILE A 158 -4.80 3.51 -4.23
N GLY A 159 -5.23 4.76 -4.36
CA GLY A 159 -6.13 5.39 -3.41
C GLY A 159 -7.57 5.21 -3.86
N THR A 160 -8.44 4.67 -3.00
CA THR A 160 -9.85 4.43 -3.34
C THR A 160 -10.70 5.68 -3.27
N GLU A 161 -10.20 6.73 -2.65
CA GLU A 161 -10.75 8.08 -2.65
C GLU A 161 -9.71 9.08 -2.11
N ARG A 162 -9.95 10.37 -2.29
CA ARG A 162 -9.11 11.42 -1.71
C ARG A 162 -9.51 11.61 -0.24
N HIS A 163 -8.51 11.81 0.61
CA HIS A 163 -8.73 12.10 2.03
C HIS A 163 -9.06 13.59 2.23
N GLU A 164 -9.66 13.93 3.36
CA GLU A 164 -9.91 15.33 3.75
C GLU A 164 -8.61 16.13 3.82
N SER A 165 -7.53 15.50 4.26
CA SER A 165 -6.21 16.11 4.35
C SER A 165 -5.32 15.68 3.18
N ARG A 166 -4.80 16.68 2.45
CA ARG A 166 -3.78 16.46 1.41
C ARG A 166 -2.52 15.77 1.96
N ARG A 167 -2.21 16.01 3.24
CA ARG A 167 -1.08 15.38 3.92
C ARG A 167 -1.23 13.86 3.94
N ILE A 168 -2.43 13.34 4.20
CA ILE A 168 -2.70 11.90 4.22
C ILE A 168 -2.58 11.31 2.82
N ASP A 169 -3.10 11.99 1.80
CA ASP A 169 -2.93 11.60 0.40
C ASP A 169 -1.43 11.48 0.03
N ASN A 170 -0.64 12.47 0.43
CA ASN A 170 0.79 12.47 0.16
C ASN A 170 1.55 11.39 0.94
N GLN A 171 1.13 11.05 2.14
CA GLN A 171 1.70 9.93 2.91
C GLN A 171 1.43 8.60 2.20
N LEU A 172 0.27 8.41 1.62
CA LEU A 172 -0.04 7.22 0.83
C LEU A 172 0.81 7.15 -0.43
N ARG A 173 0.88 8.25 -1.21
CA ARG A 173 1.74 8.33 -2.41
C ARG A 173 3.21 8.07 -2.10
N GLY A 174 3.69 8.56 -0.97
CA GLY A 174 5.08 8.45 -0.55
C GLY A 174 5.54 7.05 -0.19
N ARG A 175 4.66 6.05 -0.21
CA ARG A 175 5.02 4.65 -0.04
C ARG A 175 5.61 4.01 -1.31
N SER A 176 5.44 4.66 -2.45
CA SER A 176 5.98 4.24 -3.75
C SER A 176 7.20 5.06 -4.14
N GLY A 177 8.07 4.51 -4.98
CA GLY A 177 9.24 5.22 -5.55
C GLY A 177 10.32 5.58 -4.53
N ARG A 178 10.39 4.89 -3.41
CA ARG A 178 11.39 5.17 -2.37
C ARG A 178 12.79 4.78 -2.81
N GLN A 179 13.79 5.55 -2.36
CA GLN A 179 15.21 5.30 -2.64
C GLN A 179 15.55 5.23 -4.15
N GLY A 180 14.79 5.96 -4.97
CA GLY A 180 14.97 5.95 -6.42
C GLY A 180 14.41 4.74 -7.14
N ASP A 181 13.70 3.85 -6.45
CA ASP A 181 13.00 2.73 -7.06
C ASP A 181 11.83 3.22 -7.93
N PRO A 182 11.51 2.51 -9.02
CA PRO A 182 10.31 2.82 -9.80
C PRO A 182 9.05 2.60 -8.99
N GLY A 183 8.00 3.29 -9.35
CA GLY A 183 6.70 3.14 -8.70
C GLY A 183 5.69 4.09 -9.33
N GLU A 184 4.43 3.86 -9.03
CA GLU A 184 3.34 4.72 -9.49
C GLU A 184 2.27 4.86 -8.42
N SER A 185 1.51 5.94 -8.49
CA SER A 185 0.36 6.16 -7.60
C SER A 185 -0.81 6.73 -8.38
N LYS A 186 -2.01 6.26 -8.07
CA LYS A 186 -3.25 6.69 -8.70
C LYS A 186 -4.39 6.75 -7.68
N PHE A 187 -5.14 7.85 -7.70
CA PHE A 187 -6.36 8.00 -6.92
C PHE A 187 -7.57 7.83 -7.82
N TYR A 188 -8.53 7.04 -7.37
CA TYR A 188 -9.81 6.83 -8.02
C TYR A 188 -10.88 7.64 -7.28
N ILE A 189 -11.58 8.50 -7.98
CA ILE A 189 -12.56 9.42 -7.41
C ILE A 189 -13.94 9.05 -7.91
N GLY A 190 -14.89 8.85 -6.98
CA GLY A 190 -16.31 8.73 -7.26
C GLY A 190 -17.02 10.03 -6.91
N LEU A 191 -18.02 10.42 -7.68
CA LEU A 191 -18.82 11.62 -7.40
C LEU A 191 -19.63 11.51 -6.11
N ASP A 192 -19.86 10.28 -5.63
CA ASP A 192 -20.50 9.97 -4.36
C ASP A 192 -19.53 9.79 -3.19
N ASP A 193 -18.22 10.03 -3.40
CA ASP A 193 -17.23 10.05 -2.31
C ASP A 193 -17.59 11.17 -1.30
N ASP A 194 -17.33 10.90 0.00
CA ASP A 194 -17.70 11.84 1.07
C ASP A 194 -17.11 13.24 0.87
N LEU A 195 -15.87 13.36 0.43
CA LEU A 195 -15.23 14.63 0.13
C LEU A 195 -15.95 15.37 -1.03
N MET A 196 -16.43 14.66 -2.03
CA MET A 196 -17.14 15.23 -3.17
C MET A 196 -18.55 15.68 -2.81
N LYS A 197 -19.24 14.97 -1.92
CA LYS A 197 -20.57 15.34 -1.42
C LYS A 197 -20.55 16.66 -0.66
N ILE A 198 -19.53 16.91 0.14
CA ILE A 198 -19.37 18.14 0.92
C ILE A 198 -19.24 19.36 -0.01
N PHE A 199 -18.64 19.22 -1.19
CA PHE A 199 -18.25 20.33 -2.06
C PHE A 199 -18.96 20.40 -3.43
N GLY A 200 -20.15 19.84 -3.55
CA GLY A 200 -20.99 19.99 -4.75
C GLY A 200 -20.96 18.83 -5.72
N GLY A 201 -20.62 17.64 -5.25
CA GLY A 201 -20.70 16.39 -6.03
C GLY A 201 -22.08 16.15 -6.66
N ASP A 202 -23.17 16.61 -6.01
CA ASP A 202 -24.53 16.50 -6.52
C ASP A 202 -24.74 17.29 -7.82
N ILE A 203 -24.14 18.46 -7.96
CA ILE A 203 -24.22 19.27 -9.18
C ILE A 203 -23.49 18.56 -10.32
N ILE A 204 -22.32 18.02 -10.04
CA ILE A 204 -21.51 17.29 -11.01
C ILE A 204 -22.22 15.98 -11.45
N THR A 205 -22.87 15.29 -10.51
CA THR A 205 -23.67 14.11 -10.80
C THR A 205 -24.83 14.45 -11.73
N LYS A 206 -25.52 15.57 -11.52
CA LYS A 206 -26.60 16.05 -12.41
C LYS A 206 -26.09 16.34 -13.81
N VAL A 207 -24.93 17.00 -13.92
CA VAL A 207 -24.28 17.25 -15.21
C VAL A 207 -23.92 15.95 -15.92
N TYR A 208 -23.34 14.99 -15.18
CA TYR A 208 -22.99 13.68 -15.69
C TYR A 208 -24.21 12.93 -16.26
N ASN A 209 -25.31 12.92 -15.52
CA ASN A 209 -26.57 12.30 -15.97
C ASN A 209 -27.17 13.00 -17.20
N ALA A 210 -27.05 14.30 -17.28
CA ALA A 210 -27.56 15.10 -18.41
C ALA A 210 -26.79 14.85 -19.70
N VAL A 211 -25.49 14.53 -19.62
CA VAL A 211 -24.64 14.24 -20.78
C VAL A 211 -24.78 12.78 -21.27
N GLY A 212 -25.42 11.90 -20.46
CA GLY A 212 -25.66 10.50 -20.85
C GLY A 212 -24.40 9.63 -20.93
N MET A 213 -23.37 9.96 -20.13
CA MET A 213 -22.12 9.18 -20.08
C MET A 213 -22.33 7.81 -19.44
N ASP A 214 -21.61 6.81 -19.92
CA ASP A 214 -21.59 5.46 -19.34
C ASP A 214 -21.14 5.51 -17.87
N GLU A 215 -21.79 4.74 -17.00
CA GLU A 215 -21.45 4.66 -15.55
C GLU A 215 -20.00 4.25 -15.27
N ASN A 216 -19.43 3.44 -16.13
CA ASN A 216 -18.07 2.92 -15.99
C ASN A 216 -17.00 3.85 -16.61
N MET A 217 -17.38 4.93 -17.28
CA MET A 217 -16.40 5.85 -17.87
C MET A 217 -15.78 6.77 -16.82
N PRO A 218 -14.45 6.96 -16.84
CA PRO A 218 -13.79 7.95 -15.99
C PRO A 218 -14.13 9.36 -16.48
N ILE A 219 -14.32 10.27 -15.53
CA ILE A 219 -14.50 11.71 -15.83
C ILE A 219 -13.12 12.36 -15.81
N GLU A 220 -12.54 12.62 -16.96
CA GLU A 220 -11.29 13.34 -17.11
C GLU A 220 -11.56 14.85 -17.21
N MET A 221 -11.78 15.51 -16.08
CA MET A 221 -11.94 16.96 -16.06
C MET A 221 -10.92 17.63 -15.13
N LYS A 222 -10.10 18.50 -15.68
CA LYS A 222 -9.18 19.37 -14.89
C LYS A 222 -9.91 20.16 -13.81
N VAL A 223 -11.19 20.44 -14.03
CA VAL A 223 -12.08 21.13 -13.08
C VAL A 223 -12.27 20.33 -11.80
N LEU A 224 -12.41 19.00 -11.89
CA LEU A 224 -12.61 18.13 -10.73
C LEU A 224 -11.37 18.06 -9.84
N SER A 225 -10.19 17.95 -10.43
CA SER A 225 -8.94 17.97 -9.67
C SER A 225 -8.78 19.27 -8.88
N LYS A 226 -9.11 20.39 -9.52
CA LYS A 226 -9.07 21.71 -8.87
C LYS A 226 -10.10 21.86 -7.75
N GLN A 227 -11.29 21.27 -7.92
CA GLN A 227 -12.32 21.28 -6.86
C GLN A 227 -11.93 20.42 -5.66
N VAL A 228 -11.32 19.25 -5.87
CA VAL A 228 -10.79 18.41 -4.78
C VAL A 228 -9.70 19.16 -4.00
N GLU A 229 -8.77 19.80 -4.70
CA GLU A 229 -7.73 20.61 -4.06
C GLU A 229 -8.31 21.80 -3.27
N ASN A 230 -9.31 22.46 -3.82
CA ASN A 230 -9.99 23.56 -3.13
C ASN A 230 -10.77 23.06 -1.90
N ALA A 231 -11.38 21.90 -1.98
CA ALA A 231 -12.05 21.25 -0.88
C ALA A 231 -11.08 20.96 0.28
N GLN A 232 -9.93 20.37 -0.04
CA GLN A 232 -8.90 20.06 0.95
C GLN A 232 -8.29 21.31 1.62
N LYS A 233 -8.32 22.47 0.96
CA LYS A 233 -7.83 23.74 1.54
C LYS A 233 -8.80 24.38 2.52
N LYS A 234 -10.08 23.98 2.49
CA LYS A 234 -11.13 24.56 3.34
C LYS A 234 -11.33 23.83 4.67
N ILE A 235 -10.73 22.65 4.81
CA ILE A 235 -10.73 21.84 6.02
C ILE A 235 -9.43 22.09 6.80
#